data_8d53512ea866d6caab4f944ecbac5148
#
_entry.id   8d53512ea866d6caab4f944ecbac5148
#
_cell.length_a   1.000
_cell.length_b   1.000
_cell.length_c   1.000
_cell.angle_alpha   90.00
_cell.angle_beta   90.00
_cell.angle_gamma   90.00
#
_symmetry.space_group_name_H-M   'P 1'
#
loop_
_entity.id
_entity.type
_entity.pdbx_description
1 polymer ?
#
loop_
_entity_poly.entity_id
_entity_poly.type
_entity_poly.pdbx_seq_one_letter_code
_entity_poly.pdbx_strand_id
1 'polypeptide(L)' 'MEIPSDQLSSEVLTAIIEEYVTREGTEYGERPVPLATKVEQVAAQIRRGEVIIDFDPQTETVDLRPRT' A
#
# COMPACT_ATOMS: atom_id res chain seq x y z
N MET A 1 1.77 -11.66 8.51
CA MET A 1 3.21 -11.53 8.77
C MET A 1 3.72 -10.23 8.18
N GLU A 2 4.29 -9.40 9.01
CA GLU A 2 4.76 -8.10 8.55
C GLU A 2 6.04 -8.24 7.73
N ILE A 3 6.09 -7.53 6.60
CA ILE A 3 7.26 -7.52 5.75
C ILE A 3 7.86 -6.11 5.78
N PRO A 4 9.14 -5.97 6.15
CA PRO A 4 9.78 -4.65 6.10
C PRO A 4 9.84 -4.14 4.67
N SER A 5 9.52 -2.87 4.48
CA SER A 5 9.50 -2.29 3.15
C SER A 5 10.88 -2.28 2.49
N ASP A 6 11.93 -2.23 3.30
CA ASP A 6 13.29 -2.18 2.74
C ASP A 6 13.73 -3.53 2.16
N GLN A 7 12.97 -4.60 2.39
CA GLN A 7 13.26 -5.90 1.78
C GLN A 7 12.59 -6.06 0.42
N LEU A 8 11.81 -5.06 0.01
CA LEU A 8 11.14 -5.09 -1.28
C LEU A 8 11.78 -4.06 -2.20
N SER A 9 11.85 -4.41 -3.49
CA SER A 9 12.29 -3.41 -4.46
C SER A 9 11.22 -2.33 -4.58
N SER A 10 11.62 -1.16 -5.06
CA SER A 10 10.66 -0.08 -5.23
C SER A 10 9.57 -0.45 -6.22
N GLU A 11 9.91 -1.26 -7.22
CA GLU A 11 8.92 -1.70 -8.20
C GLU A 11 7.87 -2.60 -7.56
N VAL A 12 8.30 -3.55 -6.73
CA VAL A 12 7.38 -4.46 -6.06
C VAL A 12 6.52 -3.69 -5.07
N LEU A 13 7.13 -2.79 -4.32
CA LEU A 13 6.39 -1.99 -3.35
C LEU A 13 5.33 -1.14 -4.04
N THR A 14 5.71 -0.49 -5.14
CA THR A 14 4.77 0.32 -5.90
C THR A 14 3.60 -0.53 -6.41
N ALA A 15 3.90 -1.72 -6.91
CA ALA A 15 2.85 -2.61 -7.41
C ALA A 15 1.87 -3.00 -6.30
N ILE A 16 2.39 -3.29 -5.11
CA ILE A 16 1.54 -3.63 -3.97
C ILE A 16 0.63 -2.47 -3.62
N ILE A 17 1.19 -1.27 -3.59
CA ILE A 17 0.43 -0.08 -3.23
C ILE A 17 -0.62 0.22 -4.29
N GLU A 18 -0.26 0.10 -5.56
CA GLU A 18 -1.21 0.34 -6.64
C GLU A 18 -2.38 -0.62 -6.56
N GLU A 19 -2.09 -1.88 -6.30
CA GLU A 19 -3.14 -2.88 -6.18
C GLU A 19 -4.05 -2.57 -4.99
N TYR A 20 -3.45 -2.16 -3.87
CA TYR A 20 -4.22 -1.80 -2.70
C TYR A 20 -5.15 -0.62 -2.97
N VAL A 21 -4.61 0.44 -3.58
CA VAL A 21 -5.40 1.64 -3.85
C VAL A 21 -6.52 1.34 -4.85
N THR A 22 -6.23 0.53 -5.86
CA THR A 22 -7.21 0.16 -6.86
C THR A 22 -8.31 -0.71 -6.26
N ARG A 23 -7.91 -1.64 -5.39
CA ARG A 23 -8.88 -2.54 -4.76
C ARG A 23 -9.83 -1.79 -3.85
N GLU A 24 -9.34 -0.75 -3.19
CA GLU A 24 -10.22 0.06 -2.34
C GLU A 24 -11.36 0.64 -3.14
N GLY A 25 -11.12 0.88 -4.44
CA GLY A 25 -12.18 1.31 -5.34
C GLY A 25 -12.83 2.58 -4.88
N THR A 26 -12.12 3.38 -4.13
CA THR A 26 -12.71 4.54 -3.51
C THR A 26 -13.01 5.61 -4.54
N GLU A 27 -14.22 6.07 -4.50
CA GLU A 27 -14.60 7.23 -5.24
C GLU A 27 -14.17 8.42 -4.42
N TYR A 28 -13.46 9.33 -5.04
CA TYR A 28 -12.98 10.50 -4.33
C TYR A 28 -13.87 11.70 -4.57
N GLY A 29 -15.14 11.43 -4.72
CA GLY A 29 -16.11 12.49 -4.90
C GLY A 29 -15.84 13.29 -6.15
N GLU A 30 -15.87 14.61 -6.01
CA GLU A 30 -15.74 15.49 -7.15
C GLU A 30 -14.30 15.73 -7.57
N ARG A 31 -13.35 15.27 -6.76
CA ARG A 31 -11.95 15.51 -7.03
C ARG A 31 -11.18 14.20 -7.01
N PRO A 32 -11.10 13.54 -8.15
CA PRO A 32 -10.30 12.32 -8.18
C PRO A 32 -8.83 12.63 -7.95
N VAL A 33 -8.23 11.91 -7.03
CA VAL A 33 -6.81 12.04 -6.76
C VAL A 33 -6.08 11.16 -7.76
N PRO A 34 -5.06 11.68 -8.46
CA PRO A 34 -4.30 10.85 -9.39
C PRO A 34 -3.71 9.65 -8.67
N LEU A 35 -3.70 8.51 -9.35
CA LEU A 35 -3.17 7.28 -8.76
C LEU A 35 -1.74 7.47 -8.28
N ALA A 36 -0.91 8.16 -9.05
CA ALA A 36 0.47 8.39 -8.68
C ALA A 36 0.57 9.12 -7.35
N THR A 37 -0.28 10.12 -7.14
CA THR A 37 -0.28 10.88 -5.89
C THR A 37 -0.68 9.99 -4.72
N LYS A 38 -1.69 9.16 -4.93
CA LYS A 38 -2.15 8.28 -3.86
C LYS A 38 -1.07 7.25 -3.51
N VAL A 39 -0.41 6.72 -4.52
CA VAL A 39 0.69 5.78 -4.30
C VAL A 39 1.79 6.43 -3.48
N GLU A 40 2.14 7.67 -3.80
CA GLU A 40 3.18 8.37 -3.06
C GLU A 40 2.78 8.60 -1.60
N GLN A 41 1.53 8.94 -1.36
CA GLN A 41 1.05 9.15 -0.01
C GLN A 41 1.16 7.88 0.82
N VAL A 42 0.73 6.76 0.26
CA VAL A 42 0.79 5.48 0.97
C VAL A 42 2.25 5.06 1.17
N ALA A 43 3.09 5.26 0.16
CA ALA A 43 4.51 4.93 0.30
C ALA A 43 5.16 5.72 1.43
N ALA A 44 4.80 7.00 1.56
CA ALA A 44 5.32 7.83 2.64
C ALA A 44 4.85 7.31 4.00
N GLN A 45 3.61 6.87 4.09
CA GLN A 45 3.08 6.32 5.33
C GLN A 45 3.81 5.04 5.73
N ILE A 46 4.13 4.21 4.73
CA ILE A 46 4.90 2.98 5.00
C ILE A 46 6.29 3.33 5.50
N ARG A 47 6.94 4.31 4.88
CA ARG A 47 8.28 4.71 5.31
C ARG A 47 8.31 5.26 6.72
N ARG A 48 7.24 5.95 7.12
CA ARG A 48 7.14 6.49 8.47
C ARG A 48 6.69 5.47 9.50
N GLY A 49 6.35 4.26 9.06
CA GLY A 49 5.88 3.24 9.96
C GLY A 49 4.42 3.37 10.36
N GLU A 50 3.67 4.23 9.68
CA GLU A 50 2.26 4.39 9.96
C GLU A 50 1.42 3.30 9.32
N VAL A 51 1.94 2.69 8.26
CA VAL A 51 1.28 1.59 7.56
C VAL A 51 2.27 0.45 7.43
N ILE A 52 1.81 -0.76 7.69
CA ILE A 52 2.65 -1.94 7.58
C ILE A 52 2.19 -2.79 6.41
N ILE A 53 3.13 -3.58 5.88
CA ILE A 53 2.86 -4.52 4.81
C ILE A 53 2.64 -5.88 5.46
N ASP A 54 1.47 -6.46 5.28
CA ASP A 54 1.11 -7.72 5.91
C ASP A 54 0.92 -8.79 4.85
N PHE A 55 1.67 -9.89 4.97
CA PHE A 55 1.58 -11.01 4.07
C PHE A 55 0.86 -12.17 4.75
N ASP A 56 -0.16 -12.71 4.08
CA ASP A 56 -0.89 -13.86 4.58
C ASP A 56 -0.43 -15.10 3.79
N PRO A 57 0.34 -16.00 4.41
CA PRO A 57 0.82 -17.18 3.68
C PRO A 57 -0.27 -18.19 3.35
N GLN A 58 -1.40 -18.14 4.03
CA GLN A 58 -2.48 -19.09 3.75
C GLN A 58 -3.17 -18.76 2.44
N THR A 59 -3.39 -17.49 2.18
CA THR A 59 -4.04 -17.05 0.96
C THR A 59 -3.04 -16.53 -0.05
N GLU A 60 -1.77 -16.38 0.35
CA GLU A 60 -0.70 -15.84 -0.48
C GLU A 60 -1.06 -14.45 -0.99
N THR A 61 -1.64 -13.66 -0.10
CA THR A 61 -2.02 -12.28 -0.43
C THR A 61 -1.25 -11.30 0.43
N VAL A 62 -1.10 -10.10 -0.11
CA VAL A 62 -0.42 -9.01 0.58
C VAL A 62 -1.42 -7.89 0.80
N ASP A 63 -1.45 -7.36 2.02
CA ASP A 63 -2.32 -6.26 2.36
C ASP A 63 -1.54 -5.17 3.07
N LEU A 64 -2.10 -3.98 3.09
CA LEU A 64 -1.54 -2.87 3.84
C LEU A 64 -2.46 -2.58 5.01
N ARG A 65 -1.88 -2.38 6.18
CA ARG A 65 -2.64 -2.16 7.39
C ARG A 65 -2.08 -0.96 8.15
N PRO A 66 -2.95 -0.15 8.74
CA PRO A 66 -2.46 0.90 9.60
C PRO A 66 -1.83 0.30 10.86
N ARG A 67 -0.74 0.90 11.28
CA ARG A 67 -0.12 0.50 12.54
C ARG A 67 -0.89 1.18 13.67
N THR A 68 -1.38 0.41 14.58
CA THR A 68 -2.09 0.93 15.73
C THR A 68 -1.30 0.76 17.00
#